data_932bee171759b68dae1a2edb5764f976
#
_entry.id   932bee171759b68dae1a2edb5764f976
#
_cell.length_a   1.000
_cell.length_b   1.000
_cell.length_c   1.000
_cell.angle_alpha   90.00
_cell.angle_beta   90.00
_cell.angle_gamma   90.00
#
_symmetry.space_group_name_H-M   'P 1'
#
loop_
_entity.id
_entity.type
_entity.pdbx_description
1 polymer ?
#
loop_
_entity_poly.entity_id
_entity_poly.type
_entity_poly.pdbx_seq_one_letter_code
_entity_poly.pdbx_strand_id
1 'polypeptide(L)'
;MMEEEIPNAESITAKLVPAEEQDYYDALQQGIAGSDPRNERILRISAWWLRNDAWRWPTISLREQRRRKRFPDRLIPTTLTDIQRENLLALAKLLDDQEPQDRLLRFELLRELGEFKTALDYPVAPVSTTQSADAAEIARWCALGDTCVRRLPGIPRGLPVL
;
A
#
# COMPACT_ATOMS: atom_id res chain seq x y z
N MET A 1 -4.06 13.74 60.29
CA MET A 1 -4.48 12.98 59.07
C MET A 1 -4.29 13.95 57.93
N MET A 2 -3.20 13.78 57.16
CA MET A 2 -2.98 14.59 55.96
C MET A 2 -3.62 13.81 54.81
N GLU A 3 -4.61 14.42 54.18
CA GLU A 3 -5.15 13.93 52.89
C GLU A 3 -4.10 14.22 51.82
N GLU A 4 -3.53 13.17 51.25
CA GLU A 4 -2.70 13.24 50.04
C GLU A 4 -3.62 13.55 48.86
N GLU A 5 -3.59 14.79 48.37
CA GLU A 5 -4.21 15.15 47.10
C GLU A 5 -3.56 14.33 45.97
N ILE A 6 -4.28 13.35 45.43
CA ILE A 6 -3.92 12.65 44.21
C ILE A 6 -3.98 13.66 43.06
N PRO A 7 -2.87 13.99 42.39
CA PRO A 7 -2.91 14.90 41.25
C PRO A 7 -3.86 14.35 40.19
N ASN A 8 -4.81 15.16 39.81
CA ASN A 8 -5.76 14.91 38.74
C ASN A 8 -5.02 14.50 37.50
N ALA A 9 -5.17 13.24 37.10
CA ALA A 9 -4.61 12.76 35.85
C ALA A 9 -5.30 13.51 34.70
N GLU A 10 -4.71 14.61 34.28
CA GLU A 10 -5.07 15.23 33.00
C GLU A 10 -5.01 14.15 31.94
N SER A 11 -6.17 13.76 31.47
CA SER A 11 -6.32 12.83 30.37
C SER A 11 -5.61 13.43 29.16
N ILE A 12 -4.34 13.03 28.96
CA ILE A 12 -3.60 13.32 27.76
C ILE A 12 -4.27 12.50 26.66
N THR A 13 -5.30 13.05 26.07
CA THR A 13 -5.89 12.52 24.85
C THR A 13 -4.89 12.85 23.75
N ALA A 14 -3.86 12.01 23.63
CA ALA A 14 -2.96 12.06 22.50
C ALA A 14 -3.83 11.85 21.26
N LYS A 15 -4.00 12.90 20.48
CA LYS A 15 -4.69 12.81 19.19
C LYS A 15 -3.83 11.91 18.30
N LEU A 16 -4.29 10.67 18.08
CA LEU A 16 -3.63 9.76 17.17
C LEU A 16 -3.62 10.41 15.79
N VAL A 17 -2.45 10.80 15.32
CA VAL A 17 -2.24 11.26 13.96
C VAL A 17 -2.07 10.01 13.11
N PRO A 18 -2.87 9.80 12.05
CA PRO A 18 -2.68 8.69 11.14
C PRO A 18 -1.27 8.73 10.56
N ALA A 19 -0.62 7.57 10.48
CA ALA A 19 0.69 7.45 9.88
C ALA A 19 0.62 7.82 8.38
N GLU A 20 1.66 8.48 7.89
CA GLU A 20 1.87 8.80 6.47
C GLU A 20 2.86 7.81 5.83
N GLU A 21 2.95 7.79 4.52
CA GLU A 21 3.89 6.94 3.79
C GLU A 21 5.33 7.13 4.27
N GLN A 22 5.74 8.37 4.53
CA GLN A 22 7.09 8.71 4.98
C GLN A 22 7.42 8.12 6.35
N ASP A 23 6.46 8.03 7.26
CA ASP A 23 6.69 7.47 8.61
C ASP A 23 7.16 6.01 8.55
N TYR A 24 6.69 5.25 7.57
CA TYR A 24 7.14 3.86 7.36
C TYR A 24 8.55 3.79 6.80
N TYR A 25 8.93 4.70 5.91
CA TYR A 25 10.31 4.78 5.42
C TYR A 25 11.27 5.18 6.53
N ASP A 26 10.89 6.12 7.37
CA ASP A 26 11.68 6.54 8.52
C ASP A 26 11.84 5.40 9.53
N ALA A 27 10.78 4.64 9.79
CA ALA A 27 10.81 3.45 10.65
C ALA A 27 11.77 2.38 10.11
N LEU A 28 11.78 2.14 8.79
CA LEU A 28 12.70 1.22 8.14
C LEU A 28 14.16 1.70 8.28
N GLN A 29 14.41 2.99 8.05
CA GLN A 29 15.75 3.58 8.18
C GLN A 29 16.28 3.54 9.63
N GLN A 30 15.39 3.71 10.60
CA GLN A 30 15.71 3.63 12.03
C GLN A 30 15.89 2.18 12.51
N GLY A 31 15.70 1.19 11.66
CA GLY A 31 15.85 -0.22 12.01
C GLY A 31 14.74 -0.76 12.91
N ILE A 32 13.57 -0.12 12.96
CA ILE A 32 12.43 -0.54 13.81
C ILE A 32 11.95 -1.94 13.44
N ALA A 33 12.13 -2.36 12.19
CA ALA A 33 11.83 -3.74 11.75
C ALA A 33 12.63 -4.80 12.53
N GLY A 34 13.79 -4.41 13.10
CA GLY A 34 14.71 -5.37 13.71
C GLY A 34 15.28 -6.36 12.70
N SER A 35 15.56 -7.58 13.14
CA SER A 35 16.09 -8.66 12.31
C SER A 35 15.01 -9.58 11.72
N ASP A 36 13.74 -9.36 12.05
CA ASP A 36 12.64 -10.20 11.55
C ASP A 36 12.16 -9.67 10.17
N PRO A 37 12.35 -10.46 9.10
CA PRO A 37 11.90 -10.06 7.76
C PRO A 37 10.38 -9.87 7.66
N ARG A 38 9.59 -10.44 8.57
CA ARG A 38 8.14 -10.23 8.62
C ARG A 38 7.80 -8.79 8.98
N ASN A 39 8.51 -8.21 9.96
CA ASN A 39 8.30 -6.82 10.35
C ASN A 39 8.68 -5.86 9.21
N GLU A 40 9.80 -6.11 8.55
CA GLU A 40 10.21 -5.34 7.37
C GLU A 40 9.16 -5.42 6.27
N ARG A 41 8.65 -6.63 5.98
CA ARG A 41 7.59 -6.83 5.00
C ARG A 41 6.33 -6.03 5.32
N ILE A 42 5.89 -6.03 6.58
CA ILE A 42 4.72 -5.27 7.04
C ILE A 42 4.92 -3.78 6.79
N LEU A 43 6.05 -3.21 7.21
CA LEU A 43 6.33 -1.79 7.03
C LEU A 43 6.35 -1.40 5.54
N ARG A 44 6.98 -2.22 4.69
CA ARG A 44 7.06 -1.97 3.25
C ARG A 44 5.72 -2.06 2.54
N ILE A 45 4.89 -3.05 2.89
CA ILE A 45 3.52 -3.17 2.38
C ILE A 45 2.69 -1.98 2.83
N SER A 46 2.80 -1.56 4.09
CA SER A 46 2.04 -0.43 4.63
C SER A 46 2.38 0.87 3.91
N ALA A 47 3.67 1.15 3.68
CA ALA A 47 4.10 2.30 2.90
C ALA A 47 3.51 2.28 1.48
N TRP A 48 3.61 1.13 0.79
CA TRP A 48 3.07 0.96 -0.56
C TRP A 48 1.56 1.15 -0.61
N TRP A 49 0.84 0.59 0.34
CA TRP A 49 -0.61 0.68 0.37
C TRP A 49 -1.10 2.07 0.73
N LEU A 50 -0.47 2.77 1.67
CA LEU A 50 -0.80 4.16 2.00
C LEU A 50 -0.65 5.08 0.78
N ARG A 51 0.45 4.94 0.04
CA ARG A 51 0.60 5.64 -1.24
C ARG A 51 -0.57 5.34 -2.17
N ASN A 52 -0.94 4.07 -2.29
CA ASN A 52 -1.98 3.61 -3.22
C ASN A 52 -3.39 3.92 -2.74
N ASP A 53 -3.63 3.96 -1.43
CA ASP A 53 -4.96 4.18 -0.83
C ASP A 53 -5.52 5.56 -1.12
N ALA A 54 -4.68 6.57 -1.24
CA ALA A 54 -5.11 7.90 -1.70
C ALA A 54 -5.87 7.84 -3.04
N TRP A 55 -5.69 6.76 -3.79
CA TRP A 55 -6.27 6.55 -5.12
C TRP A 55 -7.33 5.44 -5.15
N ARG A 56 -7.15 4.40 -4.35
CA ARG A 56 -8.09 3.28 -4.24
C ARG A 56 -9.34 3.66 -3.46
N TRP A 57 -9.19 4.50 -2.46
CA TRP A 57 -10.24 4.88 -1.53
C TRP A 57 -10.35 6.40 -1.47
N PRO A 58 -11.18 7.00 -2.28
CA PRO A 58 -11.60 8.36 -1.98
C PRO A 58 -12.52 8.35 -0.74
N THR A 59 -11.99 8.18 0.45
CA THR A 59 -12.59 8.71 1.69
C THR A 59 -12.58 10.24 1.64
N ILE A 60 -12.83 10.73 0.45
CA ILE A 60 -12.79 12.12 0.13
C ILE A 60 -14.14 12.65 0.51
N SER A 61 -14.13 13.63 1.40
CA SER A 61 -15.33 14.40 1.69
C SER A 61 -16.01 14.79 0.37
N LEU A 62 -17.33 14.91 0.36
CA LEU A 62 -18.07 15.38 -0.82
C LEU A 62 -17.48 16.67 -1.43
N ARG A 63 -16.83 17.50 -0.59
CA ARG A 63 -16.11 18.71 -1.00
C ARG A 63 -14.87 18.37 -1.84
N GLU A 64 -14.10 17.37 -1.43
CA GLU A 64 -12.90 16.94 -2.17
C GLU A 64 -13.29 16.18 -3.44
N GLN A 65 -14.37 15.38 -3.42
CA GLN A 65 -14.92 14.75 -4.63
C GLN A 65 -15.33 15.79 -5.67
N ARG A 66 -15.97 16.91 -5.22
CA ARG A 66 -16.34 18.03 -6.10
C ARG A 66 -15.09 18.74 -6.65
N ARG A 67 -14.06 18.91 -5.83
CA ARG A 67 -12.78 19.51 -6.24
C ARG A 67 -12.08 18.64 -7.29
N ARG A 68 -12.04 17.33 -7.15
CA ARG A 68 -11.45 16.41 -8.13
C ARG A 68 -12.23 16.35 -9.45
N LYS A 69 -13.55 16.38 -9.39
CA LYS A 69 -14.38 16.52 -10.60
C LYS A 69 -14.09 17.82 -11.36
N ARG A 70 -13.72 18.89 -10.65
CA ARG A 70 -13.39 20.17 -11.23
C ARG A 70 -11.96 20.24 -11.78
N PHE A 71 -11.07 19.35 -11.33
CA PHE A 71 -9.66 19.26 -11.74
C PHE A 71 -9.29 17.78 -11.99
N PRO A 72 -9.87 17.16 -13.03
CA PRO A 72 -9.63 15.73 -13.34
C PRO A 72 -8.17 15.45 -13.69
N ASP A 73 -7.40 16.45 -14.10
CA ASP A 73 -6.01 16.33 -14.56
C ASP A 73 -4.95 16.48 -13.47
N ARG A 74 -5.32 16.51 -12.19
CA ARG A 74 -4.36 16.17 -11.14
C ARG A 74 -4.12 14.67 -11.19
N LEU A 75 -3.48 14.28 -12.29
CA LEU A 75 -2.93 12.97 -12.51
C LEU A 75 -2.11 12.59 -11.29
N ILE A 76 -2.39 11.42 -10.83
CA ILE A 76 -1.53 10.61 -9.97
C ILE A 76 -0.13 10.71 -10.56
N PRO A 77 0.91 10.97 -9.78
CA PRO A 77 2.27 10.73 -10.26
C PRO A 77 2.32 9.27 -10.70
N THR A 78 2.33 9.03 -12.00
CA THR A 78 2.52 7.69 -12.56
C THR A 78 3.96 7.24 -12.36
N THR A 79 4.85 8.18 -12.08
CA THR A 79 6.26 7.96 -11.79
C THR A 79 6.46 7.74 -10.31
N LEU A 80 7.04 6.58 -9.99
CA LEU A 80 7.56 6.28 -8.66
C LEU A 80 8.72 7.23 -8.34
N THR A 81 8.75 7.76 -7.12
CA THR A 81 9.97 8.37 -6.58
C THR A 81 11.04 7.30 -6.36
N ASP A 82 12.29 7.70 -6.20
CA ASP A 82 13.39 6.76 -5.98
C ASP A 82 13.14 5.90 -4.72
N ILE A 83 12.70 6.52 -3.62
CA ILE A 83 12.41 5.79 -2.37
C ILE A 83 11.24 4.79 -2.54
N GLN A 84 10.22 5.16 -3.30
CA GLN A 84 9.09 4.28 -3.60
C GLN A 84 9.53 3.09 -4.46
N ARG A 85 10.34 3.34 -5.49
CA ARG A 85 10.92 2.29 -6.33
C ARG A 85 11.79 1.35 -5.51
N GLU A 86 12.66 1.88 -4.68
CA GLU A 86 13.51 1.10 -3.79
C GLU A 86 12.68 0.24 -2.82
N ASN A 87 11.62 0.82 -2.25
CA ASN A 87 10.70 0.09 -1.38
C ASN A 87 10.07 -1.11 -2.10
N LEU A 88 9.56 -0.92 -3.33
CA LEU A 88 8.95 -2.00 -4.10
C LEU A 88 9.96 -3.09 -4.46
N LEU A 89 11.18 -2.72 -4.85
CA LEU A 89 12.25 -3.67 -5.16
C LEU A 89 12.68 -4.48 -3.93
N ALA A 90 12.75 -3.83 -2.76
CA ALA A 90 13.05 -4.51 -1.50
C ALA A 90 11.90 -5.42 -1.07
N LEU A 91 10.65 -4.97 -1.18
CA LEU A 91 9.46 -5.78 -0.90
C LEU A 91 9.41 -7.03 -1.78
N ALA A 92 9.74 -6.91 -3.07
CA ALA A 92 9.78 -8.07 -3.97
C ALA A 92 10.67 -9.21 -3.46
N LYS A 93 11.76 -8.89 -2.74
CA LYS A 93 12.67 -9.91 -2.17
C LYS A 93 12.10 -10.60 -0.94
N LEU A 94 11.11 -10.01 -0.29
CA LEU A 94 10.47 -10.52 0.93
C LEU A 94 9.20 -11.33 0.65
N LEU A 95 8.71 -11.33 -0.59
CA LEU A 95 7.53 -12.09 -0.99
C LEU A 95 7.89 -13.56 -1.23
N ASP A 96 7.02 -14.47 -0.77
CA ASP A 96 7.19 -15.91 -0.94
C ASP A 96 6.47 -16.40 -2.21
N ASP A 97 7.21 -16.93 -3.16
CA ASP A 97 6.66 -17.47 -4.41
C ASP A 97 5.82 -18.75 -4.20
N GLN A 98 5.85 -19.37 -3.03
CA GLN A 98 4.98 -20.49 -2.70
C GLN A 98 3.58 -20.03 -2.27
N GLU A 99 3.46 -18.79 -1.76
CA GLU A 99 2.21 -18.23 -1.28
C GLU A 99 1.42 -17.56 -2.43
N PRO A 100 0.18 -18.03 -2.73
CA PRO A 100 -0.61 -17.48 -3.83
C PRO A 100 -0.87 -15.97 -3.72
N GLN A 101 -1.05 -15.47 -2.49
CA GLN A 101 -1.26 -14.05 -2.24
C GLN A 101 0.01 -13.24 -2.57
N ASP A 102 1.18 -13.75 -2.19
CA ASP A 102 2.44 -13.09 -2.45
C ASP A 102 2.77 -13.06 -3.95
N ARG A 103 2.40 -14.11 -4.68
CA ARG A 103 2.51 -14.12 -6.15
C ARG A 103 1.65 -13.02 -6.78
N LEU A 104 0.42 -12.84 -6.32
CA LEU A 104 -0.46 -11.78 -6.83
C LEU A 104 0.10 -10.39 -6.50
N LEU A 105 0.60 -10.19 -5.27
CA LEU A 105 1.28 -8.94 -4.87
C LEU A 105 2.51 -8.68 -5.73
N ARG A 106 3.34 -9.68 -6.00
CA ARG A 106 4.51 -9.55 -6.87
C ARG A 106 4.12 -9.17 -8.29
N PHE A 107 3.05 -9.74 -8.81
CA PHE A 107 2.54 -9.42 -10.14
C PHE A 107 2.15 -7.94 -10.24
N GLU A 108 1.37 -7.43 -9.27
CA GLU A 108 0.99 -6.02 -9.21
C GLU A 108 2.20 -5.10 -9.03
N LEU A 109 3.14 -5.48 -8.17
CA LEU A 109 4.36 -4.75 -7.92
C LEU A 109 5.21 -4.60 -9.19
N LEU A 110 5.41 -5.69 -9.96
CA LEU A 110 6.13 -5.66 -11.22
C LEU A 110 5.44 -4.72 -12.24
N ARG A 111 4.11 -4.72 -12.27
CA ARG A 111 3.34 -3.79 -13.11
C ARG A 111 3.60 -2.33 -12.72
N GLU A 112 3.51 -1.99 -11.43
CA GLU A 112 3.75 -0.62 -10.96
C GLU A 112 5.21 -0.18 -11.19
N LEU A 113 6.17 -1.10 -11.18
CA LEU A 113 7.56 -0.84 -11.55
C LEU A 113 7.78 -0.62 -13.06
N GLY A 114 6.78 -0.93 -13.89
CA GLY A 114 6.89 -0.89 -15.35
C GLY A 114 7.57 -2.12 -15.96
N GLU A 115 7.79 -3.17 -15.16
CA GLU A 115 8.42 -4.44 -15.58
C GLU A 115 7.39 -5.35 -16.26
N PHE A 116 6.66 -4.83 -17.25
CA PHE A 116 5.49 -5.49 -17.86
C PHE A 116 5.78 -6.86 -18.44
N LYS A 117 6.92 -7.00 -19.10
CA LYS A 117 7.31 -8.31 -19.67
C LYS A 117 7.52 -9.32 -18.57
N THR A 118 8.31 -8.97 -17.56
CA THR A 118 8.58 -9.83 -16.40
C THR A 118 7.27 -10.17 -15.67
N ALA A 119 6.37 -9.20 -15.53
CA ALA A 119 5.07 -9.41 -14.94
C ALA A 119 4.23 -10.43 -15.71
N LEU A 120 4.12 -10.28 -17.03
CA LEU A 120 3.32 -11.18 -17.86
C LEU A 120 3.90 -12.59 -17.96
N ASP A 121 5.22 -12.73 -17.86
CA ASP A 121 5.93 -14.02 -17.85
C ASP A 121 5.88 -14.68 -16.45
N TYR A 122 5.42 -13.93 -15.40
CA TYR A 122 5.42 -14.40 -14.03
C TYR A 122 4.26 -15.40 -13.77
N PRO A 123 4.53 -16.59 -13.22
CA PRO A 123 3.52 -17.63 -13.05
C PRO A 123 2.56 -17.33 -11.90
N VAL A 124 1.52 -16.56 -12.14
CA VAL A 124 0.44 -16.37 -11.19
C VAL A 124 -0.51 -17.56 -11.28
N ALA A 125 -0.62 -18.34 -10.19
CA ALA A 125 -1.57 -19.44 -10.08
C ALA A 125 -2.66 -19.03 -9.06
N PRO A 126 -3.76 -18.39 -9.50
CA PRO A 126 -4.81 -17.96 -8.60
C PRO A 126 -5.55 -19.16 -8.01
N VAL A 127 -5.82 -19.11 -6.69
CA VAL A 127 -6.51 -20.18 -5.95
C VAL A 127 -7.98 -19.87 -5.71
N SER A 128 -8.47 -18.71 -6.16
CA SER A 128 -9.88 -18.30 -6.04
C SER A 128 -10.35 -17.52 -7.26
N THR A 129 -11.66 -17.44 -7.44
CA THR A 129 -12.27 -16.63 -8.51
C THR A 129 -11.91 -15.15 -8.39
N THR A 130 -11.83 -14.63 -7.16
CA THR A 130 -11.42 -13.26 -6.87
C THR A 130 -9.98 -13.01 -7.33
N GLN A 131 -9.05 -13.89 -6.96
CA GLN A 131 -7.65 -13.76 -7.40
C GLN A 131 -7.51 -13.92 -8.92
N SER A 132 -8.34 -14.75 -9.55
CA SER A 132 -8.36 -14.89 -11.01
C SER A 132 -8.80 -13.59 -11.68
N ALA A 133 -9.81 -12.91 -11.14
CA ALA A 133 -10.27 -11.63 -11.65
C ALA A 133 -9.19 -10.54 -11.46
N ASP A 134 -8.55 -10.49 -10.30
CA ASP A 134 -7.47 -9.54 -10.03
C ASP A 134 -6.27 -9.76 -10.95
N ALA A 135 -5.85 -11.01 -11.13
CA ALA A 135 -4.75 -11.36 -12.02
C ALA A 135 -5.05 -11.00 -13.49
N ALA A 136 -6.29 -11.23 -13.95
CA ALA A 136 -6.72 -10.86 -15.29
C ALA A 136 -6.66 -9.34 -15.52
N GLU A 137 -7.10 -8.55 -14.54
CA GLU A 137 -7.01 -7.08 -14.62
C GLU A 137 -5.57 -6.58 -14.61
N ILE A 138 -4.71 -7.14 -13.76
CA ILE A 138 -3.28 -6.78 -13.75
C ILE A 138 -2.65 -7.10 -15.09
N ALA A 139 -2.92 -8.28 -15.67
CA ALA A 139 -2.41 -8.66 -16.99
C ALA A 139 -2.89 -7.68 -18.09
N ARG A 140 -4.15 -7.27 -18.05
CA ARG A 140 -4.70 -6.29 -18.97
C ARG A 140 -3.98 -4.94 -18.87
N TRP A 141 -3.72 -4.46 -17.66
CA TRP A 141 -2.98 -3.21 -17.44
C TRP A 141 -1.52 -3.32 -17.87
N CYS A 142 -0.87 -4.46 -17.63
CA CYS A 142 0.48 -4.73 -18.16
C CYS A 142 0.53 -4.65 -19.69
N ALA A 143 -0.45 -5.25 -20.36
CA ALA A 143 -0.54 -5.22 -21.83
C ALA A 143 -0.76 -3.80 -22.38
N LEU A 144 -1.35 -2.91 -21.59
CA LEU A 144 -1.53 -1.48 -21.92
C LEU A 144 -0.33 -0.60 -21.52
N GLY A 145 0.68 -1.15 -20.87
CA GLY A 145 1.81 -0.39 -20.34
C GLY A 145 1.40 0.56 -19.20
N ASP A 146 0.37 0.20 -18.45
CA ASP A 146 -0.22 1.06 -17.42
C ASP A 146 0.42 0.79 -16.05
N THR A 147 1.21 1.75 -15.55
CA THR A 147 1.82 1.73 -14.21
C THR A 147 0.96 2.42 -13.15
N CYS A 148 -0.19 3.00 -13.53
CA CYS A 148 -1.02 3.74 -12.59
C CYS A 148 -1.57 2.84 -11.49
N VAL A 149 -1.69 3.40 -10.28
CA VAL A 149 -2.38 2.72 -9.18
C VAL A 149 -3.83 2.47 -9.60
N ARG A 150 -4.23 1.20 -9.53
CA ARG A 150 -5.58 0.76 -9.89
C ARG A 150 -6.21 0.01 -8.73
N ARG A 151 -7.53 0.05 -8.69
CA ARG A 151 -8.29 -0.75 -7.75
C ARG A 151 -8.55 -2.14 -8.33
N LEU A 152 -8.09 -3.17 -7.63
CA LEU A 152 -8.41 -4.55 -7.97
C LEU A 152 -9.88 -4.88 -7.60
N PRO A 153 -10.59 -5.66 -8.43
CA PRO A 153 -11.98 -6.06 -8.19
C PRO A 153 -12.21 -6.78 -6.86
N GLY A 154 -11.23 -7.58 -6.44
CA GLY A 154 -11.30 -8.41 -5.25
C GLY A 154 -11.01 -7.71 -3.93
N ILE A 155 -10.60 -6.45 -3.95
CA ILE A 155 -10.34 -5.70 -2.71
C ILE A 155 -11.65 -5.09 -2.19
N PRO A 156 -12.20 -5.56 -1.05
CA PRO A 156 -13.42 -5.00 -0.47
C PRO A 156 -13.23 -3.54 -0.06
N ARG A 157 -14.32 -2.77 -0.12
CA ARG A 157 -14.30 -1.38 0.38
C ARG A 157 -14.18 -1.40 1.90
N GLY A 158 -13.18 -0.74 2.45
CA GLY A 158 -13.15 -0.40 3.88
C GLY A 158 -12.53 -1.45 4.80
N LEU A 159 -11.71 -2.36 4.31
CA LEU A 159 -10.85 -3.12 5.22
C LEU A 159 -9.71 -2.21 5.69
N PRO A 160 -9.53 -2.08 7.03
CA PRO A 160 -8.33 -1.44 7.54
C PRO A 160 -7.12 -2.25 7.09
N VAL A 161 -6.06 -1.56 6.72
CA VAL A 161 -4.74 -2.16 6.55
C VAL A 161 -4.33 -2.68 7.92
N LEU A 162 -4.21 -3.99 8.07
CA LEU A 162 -3.70 -4.62 9.29
C LEU A 162 -2.18 -4.53 9.30
#